data_4379bf9e63251c28dc618b69bc02a9e9
#
_entry.id   4379bf9e63251c28dc618b69bc02a9e9
#
_cell.length_a   1.000
_cell.length_b   1.000
_cell.length_c   1.000
_cell.angle_alpha   90.00
_cell.angle_beta   90.00
_cell.angle_gamma   90.00
#
_symmetry.space_group_name_H-M   'P 1'
#
loop_
_entity.id
_entity.type
_entity.pdbx_description
1 polymer ?
#
loop_
_entity_poly.entity_id
_entity_poly.type
_entity_poly.pdbx_seq_one_letter_code
_entity_poly.pdbx_strand_id
1 'polypeptide(L)'
;VDDIEYQIEVLRKQLTATEEQIASQNAALAEQNKGIAAQIDGINSQQAGVSAQQAGVRAQQAQLDDQIAHTFVKSPFSGTVLEKYAEQGEFVSIGKPLFKIADTKRMFIRAYITSEQLKDVRLGQKVKVMADYGNGQKKQYNGVVSWISSRSEFTPKTIVTDNERADLVYAVKIQFQNDGYVKIGMYGEVKF
;
A
#
# COMPACT_ATOMS: atom_id res chain seq x y z
N VAL A 1 -54.75 0.13 -85.33
CA VAL A 1 -53.40 -0.39 -84.98
C VAL A 1 -52.52 0.82 -84.63
N ASP A 2 -52.49 1.90 -85.40
CA ASP A 2 -51.66 3.08 -85.27
C ASP A 2 -51.89 3.86 -83.93
N ASP A 3 -53.09 3.90 -83.42
CA ASP A 3 -53.44 4.61 -82.15
C ASP A 3 -52.88 3.86 -80.91
N ILE A 4 -52.87 2.55 -80.94
CA ILE A 4 -52.31 1.71 -79.88
C ILE A 4 -50.76 1.82 -79.82
N GLU A 5 -50.13 1.85 -80.99
CA GLU A 5 -48.68 2.01 -81.10
C GLU A 5 -48.25 3.40 -80.59
N TYR A 6 -49.00 4.44 -80.90
CA TYR A 6 -48.76 5.76 -80.39
C TYR A 6 -48.91 5.83 -78.86
N GLN A 7 -49.94 5.23 -78.31
CA GLN A 7 -50.14 5.13 -76.87
C GLN A 7 -48.97 4.39 -76.14
N ILE A 8 -48.52 3.29 -76.77
CA ILE A 8 -47.35 2.57 -76.23
C ILE A 8 -46.09 3.43 -76.23
N GLU A 9 -45.88 4.20 -77.28
CA GLU A 9 -44.71 5.11 -77.36
C GLU A 9 -44.78 6.21 -76.32
N VAL A 10 -45.94 6.78 -76.08
CA VAL A 10 -46.17 7.79 -75.01
C VAL A 10 -45.90 7.23 -73.64
N LEU A 11 -46.41 6.03 -73.35
CA LEU A 11 -46.20 5.32 -72.09
C LEU A 11 -44.71 4.98 -71.84
N ARG A 12 -43.99 4.57 -72.90
CA ARG A 12 -42.55 4.32 -72.83
C ARG A 12 -41.76 5.59 -72.49
N LYS A 13 -42.09 6.73 -73.11
CA LYS A 13 -41.48 8.01 -72.82
C LYS A 13 -41.77 8.45 -71.40
N GLN A 14 -42.99 8.23 -70.90
CA GLN A 14 -43.31 8.53 -69.48
C GLN A 14 -42.55 7.62 -68.50
N LEU A 15 -42.42 6.33 -68.84
CA LEU A 15 -41.66 5.37 -68.06
C LEU A 15 -40.18 5.81 -67.94
N THR A 16 -39.55 6.10 -69.11
CA THR A 16 -38.16 6.56 -69.15
C THR A 16 -37.98 7.86 -68.35
N ALA A 17 -38.86 8.83 -68.47
CA ALA A 17 -38.79 10.06 -67.69
C ALA A 17 -38.95 9.82 -66.19
N THR A 18 -39.80 8.86 -65.78
CA THR A 18 -39.96 8.50 -64.36
C THR A 18 -38.72 7.74 -63.83
N GLU A 19 -38.12 6.87 -64.65
CA GLU A 19 -36.88 6.16 -64.30
C GLU A 19 -35.71 7.14 -64.09
N GLU A 20 -35.57 8.12 -65.01
CA GLU A 20 -34.57 9.21 -64.89
C GLU A 20 -34.78 10.05 -63.63
N GLN A 21 -36.05 10.37 -63.31
CA GLN A 21 -36.38 11.12 -62.08
C GLN A 21 -36.04 10.32 -60.81
N ILE A 22 -36.35 9.02 -60.77
CA ILE A 22 -35.98 8.15 -59.67
C ILE A 22 -34.47 8.03 -59.54
N ALA A 23 -33.75 7.88 -60.64
CA ALA A 23 -32.29 7.83 -60.62
C ALA A 23 -31.66 9.14 -60.05
N SER A 24 -32.20 10.27 -60.48
CA SER A 24 -31.78 11.57 -59.94
C SER A 24 -32.05 11.75 -58.44
N GLN A 25 -33.25 11.33 -57.98
CA GLN A 25 -33.59 11.36 -56.56
C GLN A 25 -32.71 10.43 -55.73
N ASN A 26 -32.45 9.21 -56.25
CA ASN A 26 -31.55 8.26 -55.59
C ASN A 26 -30.12 8.80 -55.49
N ALA A 27 -29.62 9.46 -56.52
CA ALA A 27 -28.31 10.14 -56.46
C ALA A 27 -28.25 11.26 -55.41
N ALA A 28 -29.30 12.09 -55.33
CA ALA A 28 -29.42 13.15 -54.37
C ALA A 28 -29.47 12.58 -52.91
N LEU A 29 -30.24 11.51 -52.68
CA LEU A 29 -30.29 10.84 -51.40
C LEU A 29 -28.95 10.23 -51.01
N ALA A 30 -28.24 9.61 -51.98
CA ALA A 30 -26.91 9.05 -51.71
C ALA A 30 -25.91 10.14 -51.28
N GLU A 31 -25.94 11.31 -51.88
CA GLU A 31 -25.08 12.43 -51.53
C GLU A 31 -25.45 13.00 -50.12
N GLN A 32 -26.76 13.12 -49.84
CA GLN A 32 -27.23 13.53 -48.51
C GLN A 32 -26.78 12.53 -47.43
N ASN A 33 -26.87 11.23 -47.69
CA ASN A 33 -26.41 10.19 -46.76
C ASN A 33 -24.91 10.28 -46.53
N LYS A 34 -24.08 10.59 -47.50
CA LYS A 34 -22.65 10.82 -47.32
C LYS A 34 -22.40 12.05 -46.42
N GLY A 35 -23.17 13.13 -46.63
CA GLY A 35 -23.08 14.32 -45.77
C GLY A 35 -23.41 14.01 -44.31
N ILE A 36 -24.47 13.24 -44.08
CA ILE A 36 -24.85 12.77 -42.71
C ILE A 36 -23.76 11.88 -42.11
N ALA A 37 -23.20 10.93 -42.87
CA ALA A 37 -22.11 10.10 -42.40
C ALA A 37 -20.89 10.92 -41.95
N ALA A 38 -20.49 11.91 -42.75
CA ALA A 38 -19.39 12.83 -42.40
C ALA A 38 -19.69 13.65 -41.11
N GLN A 39 -20.94 14.07 -40.89
CA GLN A 39 -21.34 14.72 -39.64
C GLN A 39 -21.26 13.79 -38.44
N ILE A 40 -21.70 12.53 -38.59
CA ILE A 40 -21.62 11.52 -37.55
C ILE A 40 -20.15 11.27 -37.17
N ASP A 41 -19.26 11.15 -38.15
CA ASP A 41 -17.83 10.97 -37.89
C ASP A 41 -17.21 12.16 -37.15
N GLY A 42 -17.64 13.39 -37.50
CA GLY A 42 -17.25 14.61 -36.80
C GLY A 42 -17.72 14.58 -35.32
N ILE A 43 -18.97 14.19 -35.07
CA ILE A 43 -19.53 14.09 -33.72
C ILE A 43 -18.79 12.99 -32.92
N ASN A 44 -18.52 11.84 -33.51
CA ASN A 44 -17.78 10.76 -32.87
C ASN A 44 -16.36 11.22 -32.46
N SER A 45 -15.70 11.99 -33.33
CA SER A 45 -14.38 12.56 -33.03
C SER A 45 -14.43 13.56 -31.89
N GLN A 46 -15.44 14.42 -31.83
CA GLN A 46 -15.64 15.33 -30.69
C GLN A 46 -15.93 14.58 -29.41
N GLN A 47 -16.78 13.53 -29.46
CA GLN A 47 -17.07 12.68 -28.30
C GLN A 47 -15.81 11.98 -27.77
N ALA A 48 -14.96 11.47 -28.65
CA ALA A 48 -13.68 10.91 -28.27
C ALA A 48 -12.77 11.95 -27.57
N GLY A 49 -12.72 13.18 -28.08
CA GLY A 49 -12.00 14.29 -27.46
C GLY A 49 -12.51 14.63 -26.05
N VAL A 50 -13.84 14.74 -25.90
CA VAL A 50 -14.46 14.97 -24.57
C VAL A 50 -14.18 13.83 -23.61
N SER A 51 -14.24 12.58 -24.09
CA SER A 51 -13.93 11.40 -23.25
C SER A 51 -12.47 11.40 -22.80
N ALA A 52 -11.54 11.76 -23.65
CA ALA A 52 -10.13 11.91 -23.30
C ALA A 52 -9.90 13.03 -22.26
N GLN A 53 -10.59 14.16 -22.42
CA GLN A 53 -10.51 15.26 -21.46
C GLN A 53 -11.08 14.85 -20.09
N GLN A 54 -12.21 14.14 -20.06
CA GLN A 54 -12.78 13.58 -18.83
C GLN A 54 -11.82 12.63 -18.13
N ALA A 55 -11.13 11.75 -18.88
CA ALA A 55 -10.12 10.86 -18.33
C ALA A 55 -8.97 11.65 -17.69
N GLY A 56 -8.51 12.72 -18.31
CA GLY A 56 -7.51 13.63 -17.75
C GLY A 56 -7.94 14.27 -16.43
N VAL A 57 -9.17 14.80 -16.39
CA VAL A 57 -9.73 15.40 -15.16
C VAL A 57 -9.86 14.37 -14.04
N ARG A 58 -10.32 13.15 -14.35
CA ARG A 58 -10.39 12.06 -13.35
C ARG A 58 -9.03 11.68 -12.80
N ALA A 59 -8.01 11.65 -13.64
CA ALA A 59 -6.65 11.38 -13.20
C ALA A 59 -6.12 12.46 -12.25
N GLN A 60 -6.38 13.74 -12.55
CA GLN A 60 -6.04 14.84 -11.64
C GLN A 60 -6.79 14.76 -10.32
N GLN A 61 -8.09 14.43 -10.36
CA GLN A 61 -8.89 14.24 -9.15
C GLN A 61 -8.33 13.10 -8.29
N ALA A 62 -8.01 11.96 -8.89
CA ALA A 62 -7.42 10.82 -8.16
C ALA A 62 -6.08 11.21 -7.50
N GLN A 63 -5.26 12.01 -8.17
CA GLN A 63 -4.01 12.51 -7.59
C GLN A 63 -4.25 13.43 -6.39
N LEU A 64 -5.26 14.32 -6.46
CA LEU A 64 -5.62 15.19 -5.34
C LEU A 64 -6.21 14.40 -4.17
N ASP A 65 -7.06 13.41 -4.45
CA ASP A 65 -7.64 12.53 -3.45
C ASP A 65 -6.54 11.74 -2.71
N ASP A 66 -5.53 11.26 -3.44
CA ASP A 66 -4.36 10.60 -2.85
C ASP A 66 -3.55 11.55 -1.95
N GLN A 67 -3.32 12.78 -2.39
CA GLN A 67 -2.66 13.80 -1.57
C GLN A 67 -3.45 14.08 -0.29
N ILE A 68 -4.78 14.21 -0.37
CA ILE A 68 -5.64 14.40 0.80
C ILE A 68 -5.57 13.19 1.73
N ALA A 69 -5.61 11.97 1.18
CA ALA A 69 -5.50 10.76 1.99
C ALA A 69 -4.18 10.69 2.78
N HIS A 70 -3.08 11.17 2.18
CA HIS A 70 -1.78 11.25 2.85
C HIS A 70 -1.67 12.34 3.93
N THR A 71 -2.61 13.30 3.99
CA THR A 71 -2.67 14.25 5.11
C THR A 71 -3.17 13.60 6.41
N PHE A 72 -3.85 12.46 6.33
CA PHE A 72 -4.32 11.69 7.49
C PHE A 72 -3.31 10.59 7.83
N VAL A 73 -2.33 10.92 8.65
CA VAL A 73 -1.31 9.96 9.08
C VAL A 73 -1.90 8.98 10.08
N LYS A 74 -1.95 7.70 9.70
CA LYS A 74 -2.49 6.61 10.53
C LYS A 74 -1.39 5.60 10.84
N SER A 75 -1.50 4.97 12.02
CA SER A 75 -0.63 3.86 12.37
C SER A 75 -0.92 2.63 11.49
N PRO A 76 0.11 1.94 10.94
CA PRO A 76 -0.08 0.70 10.19
C PRO A 76 -0.45 -0.50 11.06
N PHE A 77 -0.30 -0.39 12.37
CA PHE A 77 -0.65 -1.45 13.34
C PHE A 77 -1.16 -0.87 14.65
N SER A 78 -1.84 -1.69 15.45
CA SER A 78 -2.30 -1.32 16.78
C SER A 78 -1.14 -1.38 17.77
N GLY A 79 -0.92 -0.30 18.52
CA GLY A 79 0.19 -0.21 19.46
C GLY A 79 0.05 0.96 20.43
N THR A 80 1.06 1.13 21.28
CA THR A 80 1.18 2.26 22.20
C THR A 80 2.07 3.33 21.58
N VAL A 81 1.62 4.56 21.58
CA VAL A 81 2.48 5.70 21.20
C VAL A 81 3.51 5.90 22.30
N LEU A 82 4.77 5.71 21.97
CA LEU A 82 5.90 5.88 22.89
C LEU A 82 6.34 7.32 22.96
N GLU A 83 6.33 8.01 21.84
CA GLU A 83 6.87 9.34 21.70
C GLU A 83 6.14 10.09 20.59
N LYS A 84 5.89 11.36 20.79
CA LYS A 84 5.28 12.27 19.83
C LYS A 84 6.32 13.34 19.48
N TYR A 85 6.60 13.51 18.19
CA TYR A 85 7.65 14.39 17.67
C TYR A 85 7.11 15.68 17.05
N ALA A 86 5.80 15.81 16.90
CA ALA A 86 5.17 17.01 16.36
C ALA A 86 3.93 17.37 17.15
N GLU A 87 3.76 18.66 17.43
CA GLU A 87 2.60 19.22 18.12
C GLU A 87 1.64 19.90 17.13
N GLN A 88 0.43 20.14 17.59
CA GLN A 88 -0.56 20.87 16.80
C GLN A 88 -0.07 22.30 16.52
N GLY A 89 -0.09 22.70 15.24
CA GLY A 89 0.40 24.01 14.79
C GLY A 89 1.87 24.04 14.37
N GLU A 90 2.60 22.94 14.54
CA GLU A 90 3.98 22.87 14.05
C GLU A 90 4.02 22.59 12.55
N PHE A 91 4.98 23.21 11.90
CA PHE A 91 5.30 22.88 10.50
C PHE A 91 6.08 21.57 10.43
N VAL A 92 5.60 20.65 9.59
CA VAL A 92 6.26 19.37 9.34
C VAL A 92 6.69 19.28 7.88
N SER A 93 7.94 18.88 7.67
CA SER A 93 8.50 18.62 6.34
C SER A 93 8.42 17.14 5.99
N ILE A 94 8.54 16.87 4.69
CA ILE A 94 8.61 15.49 4.18
C ILE A 94 9.78 14.75 4.84
N GLY A 95 9.51 13.54 5.36
CA GLY A 95 10.50 12.70 6.03
C GLY A 95 10.65 12.96 7.54
N LYS A 96 10.01 13.97 8.12
CA LYS A 96 10.02 14.17 9.59
C LYS A 96 9.12 13.10 10.24
N PRO A 97 9.64 12.31 11.21
CA PRO A 97 8.80 11.41 11.99
C PRO A 97 7.82 12.21 12.83
N LEU A 98 6.56 11.77 12.90
CA LEU A 98 5.51 12.45 13.69
C LEU A 98 5.32 11.82 15.06
N PHE A 99 5.43 10.50 15.15
CA PHE A 99 5.30 9.74 16.38
C PHE A 99 5.98 8.38 16.27
N LYS A 100 6.30 7.79 17.41
CA LYS A 100 6.87 6.45 17.53
C LYS A 100 5.88 5.52 18.20
N ILE A 101 5.57 4.40 17.55
CA ILE A 101 4.62 3.39 18.05
C ILE A 101 5.36 2.08 18.27
N ALA A 102 4.98 1.35 19.32
CA ALA A 102 5.43 -0.01 19.53
C ALA A 102 4.28 -0.92 20.03
N ASP A 103 4.37 -2.19 19.68
CA ASP A 103 3.53 -3.24 20.29
C ASP A 103 4.13 -3.59 21.65
N THR A 104 3.61 -2.99 22.71
CA THR A 104 4.06 -3.22 24.09
C THR A 104 3.48 -4.49 24.71
N LYS A 105 2.57 -5.20 24.03
CA LYS A 105 2.05 -6.49 24.47
C LYS A 105 3.03 -7.63 24.18
N ARG A 106 3.75 -7.55 23.06
CA ARG A 106 4.80 -8.48 22.69
C ARG A 106 6.15 -7.81 22.88
N MET A 107 6.86 -8.21 23.94
CA MET A 107 8.15 -7.63 24.26
C MET A 107 9.28 -8.63 24.09
N PHE A 108 10.47 -8.10 23.97
CA PHE A 108 11.70 -8.87 23.85
C PHE A 108 12.65 -8.46 24.97
N ILE A 109 13.21 -9.45 25.64
CA ILE A 109 14.39 -9.25 26.48
C ILE A 109 15.64 -9.70 25.72
N ARG A 110 16.68 -8.92 25.75
CA ARG A 110 18.00 -9.26 25.24
C ARG A 110 18.85 -9.76 26.41
N ALA A 111 19.14 -11.03 26.41
CA ALA A 111 20.03 -11.67 27.37
C ALA A 111 21.37 -11.99 26.71
N TYR A 112 22.39 -12.15 27.51
CA TYR A 112 23.74 -12.52 27.09
C TYR A 112 24.10 -13.84 27.73
N ILE A 113 24.56 -14.80 26.94
CA ILE A 113 24.99 -16.12 27.37
C ILE A 113 26.44 -16.36 27.00
N THR A 114 27.13 -17.15 27.80
CA THR A 114 28.52 -17.56 27.52
C THR A 114 28.56 -18.65 26.44
N SER A 115 29.76 -18.90 25.90
CA SER A 115 29.99 -19.98 24.93
C SER A 115 29.61 -21.37 25.54
N GLU A 116 29.78 -21.56 26.83
CA GLU A 116 29.40 -22.80 27.52
C GLU A 116 27.89 -22.98 27.57
N GLN A 117 27.16 -21.93 27.83
CA GLN A 117 25.70 -21.94 27.88
C GLN A 117 25.06 -22.09 26.49
N LEU A 118 25.75 -21.65 25.46
CA LEU A 118 25.24 -21.69 24.08
C LEU A 118 24.90 -23.11 23.61
N LYS A 119 25.61 -24.14 24.10
CA LYS A 119 25.36 -25.54 23.74
C LYS A 119 23.96 -26.02 24.20
N ASP A 120 23.42 -25.43 25.27
CA ASP A 120 22.18 -25.85 25.93
C ASP A 120 20.97 -24.97 25.50
N VAL A 121 21.21 -23.88 24.80
CA VAL A 121 20.17 -22.93 24.36
C VAL A 121 19.81 -23.15 22.89
N ARG A 122 18.51 -23.33 22.60
CA ARG A 122 18.02 -23.59 21.26
C ARG A 122 16.92 -22.60 20.87
N LEU A 123 16.85 -22.32 19.57
CA LEU A 123 15.75 -21.53 19.02
C LEU A 123 14.40 -22.23 19.29
N GLY A 124 13.40 -21.46 19.74
CA GLY A 124 12.08 -22.00 20.12
C GLY A 124 12.00 -22.57 21.54
N GLN A 125 13.11 -22.61 22.28
CA GLN A 125 13.13 -23.09 23.67
C GLN A 125 12.27 -22.20 24.56
N LYS A 126 11.45 -22.83 25.42
CA LYS A 126 10.67 -22.14 26.45
C LYS A 126 11.55 -21.83 27.65
N VAL A 127 11.52 -20.58 28.08
CA VAL A 127 12.34 -20.07 29.18
C VAL A 127 11.50 -19.23 30.14
N LYS A 128 12.01 -18.95 31.31
CA LYS A 128 11.37 -18.07 32.28
C LYS A 128 12.07 -16.70 32.26
N VAL A 129 11.29 -15.68 32.02
CA VAL A 129 11.73 -14.29 32.09
C VAL A 129 11.27 -13.72 33.43
N MET A 130 12.17 -13.16 34.18
CA MET A 130 11.91 -12.54 35.49
C MET A 130 12.19 -11.03 35.39
N ALA A 131 11.15 -10.23 35.56
CA ALA A 131 11.28 -8.78 35.65
C ALA A 131 11.27 -8.34 37.12
N ASP A 132 12.05 -7.30 37.43
CA ASP A 132 12.06 -6.72 38.77
C ASP A 132 10.68 -6.14 39.11
N TYR A 133 10.14 -6.51 40.28
CA TYR A 133 8.81 -6.10 40.74
C TYR A 133 8.90 -5.12 41.93
N GLY A 134 10.09 -4.74 42.35
CA GLY A 134 10.35 -3.93 43.52
C GLY A 134 10.46 -4.76 44.80
N ASN A 135 11.08 -4.17 45.84
CA ASN A 135 11.29 -4.82 47.14
C ASN A 135 11.95 -6.21 47.06
N GLY A 136 12.78 -6.49 46.04
CA GLY A 136 13.42 -7.77 45.83
C GLY A 136 12.52 -8.84 45.24
N GLN A 137 11.27 -8.52 44.92
CA GLN A 137 10.33 -9.42 44.26
C GLN A 137 10.54 -9.46 42.75
N LYS A 138 10.34 -10.62 42.13
CA LYS A 138 10.45 -10.79 40.67
C LYS A 138 9.15 -11.34 40.13
N LYS A 139 8.62 -10.66 39.11
CA LYS A 139 7.47 -11.12 38.34
C LYS A 139 7.92 -12.01 37.20
N GLN A 140 7.33 -13.19 37.11
CA GLN A 140 7.71 -14.21 36.14
C GLN A 140 6.79 -14.20 34.92
N TYR A 141 7.39 -14.30 33.73
CA TYR A 141 6.71 -14.43 32.44
C TYR A 141 7.24 -15.67 31.71
N ASN A 142 6.39 -16.29 30.90
CA ASN A 142 6.81 -17.35 30.00
C ASN A 142 7.36 -16.73 28.71
N GLY A 143 8.60 -17.04 28.38
CA GLY A 143 9.26 -16.56 27.19
C GLY A 143 9.65 -17.70 26.25
N VAL A 144 9.95 -17.34 25.02
CA VAL A 144 10.46 -18.25 23.99
C VAL A 144 11.69 -17.62 23.34
N VAL A 145 12.75 -18.39 23.18
CA VAL A 145 13.95 -17.97 22.47
C VAL A 145 13.59 -17.73 21.00
N SER A 146 13.61 -16.49 20.57
CA SER A 146 13.22 -16.07 19.21
C SER A 146 14.41 -15.85 18.27
N TRP A 147 15.59 -15.61 18.83
CA TRP A 147 16.80 -15.36 18.05
C TRP A 147 18.05 -15.56 18.90
N ILE A 148 19.09 -16.09 18.29
CA ILE A 148 20.42 -16.27 18.88
C ILE A 148 21.44 -15.65 17.92
N SER A 149 22.34 -14.82 18.44
CA SER A 149 23.39 -14.17 17.64
C SER A 149 24.36 -15.20 17.07
N SER A 150 24.69 -15.08 15.80
CA SER A 150 25.76 -15.85 15.15
C SER A 150 27.17 -15.27 15.40
N ARG A 151 27.22 -14.10 16.06
CA ARG A 151 28.50 -13.41 16.35
C ARG A 151 28.58 -13.18 17.84
N SER A 152 29.78 -13.34 18.40
CA SER A 152 30.08 -12.96 19.78
C SER A 152 30.12 -11.43 19.90
N GLU A 153 29.71 -10.96 21.06
CA GLU A 153 29.80 -9.57 21.47
C GLU A 153 30.68 -9.51 22.74
N PHE A 154 31.38 -8.39 22.93
CA PHE A 154 32.06 -8.14 24.21
C PHE A 154 31.01 -7.67 25.21
N THR A 155 31.06 -8.20 26.44
CA THR A 155 30.24 -7.62 27.50
C THR A 155 30.62 -6.14 27.69
N PRO A 156 29.65 -5.22 27.67
CA PRO A 156 29.94 -3.82 28.05
C PRO A 156 30.18 -3.76 29.56
N LYS A 157 31.35 -4.15 30.02
CA LYS A 157 31.79 -3.93 31.39
C LYS A 157 32.53 -2.57 31.43
N THR A 158 32.12 -1.71 32.33
CA THR A 158 32.91 -0.55 32.73
C THR A 158 34.15 -1.10 33.42
N ILE A 159 35.30 -0.98 32.80
CA ILE A 159 36.59 -1.54 33.25
C ILE A 159 36.96 -0.91 34.60
N VAL A 160 37.13 -1.76 35.61
CA VAL A 160 37.62 -1.32 36.94
C VAL A 160 38.94 -1.99 37.34
N THR A 161 39.39 -3.08 36.71
CA THR A 161 40.67 -3.74 37.04
C THR A 161 41.29 -4.54 35.87
N ASP A 162 42.63 -4.61 35.85
CA ASP A 162 43.50 -5.19 34.80
C ASP A 162 43.38 -6.72 34.59
N ASN A 163 42.57 -7.44 35.34
CA ASN A 163 42.56 -8.92 35.33
C ASN A 163 41.23 -9.57 34.83
N GLU A 164 40.24 -8.81 34.39
CA GLU A 164 39.05 -9.39 33.85
C GLU A 164 39.16 -9.49 32.29
N ARG A 165 39.46 -10.66 31.79
CA ARG A 165 39.31 -10.98 30.37
C ARG A 165 37.88 -10.65 29.95
N ALA A 166 37.70 -9.83 28.93
CA ALA A 166 36.42 -9.58 28.33
C ALA A 166 35.85 -10.92 27.84
N ASP A 167 34.87 -11.47 28.56
CA ASP A 167 34.24 -12.71 28.16
C ASP A 167 33.39 -12.48 26.92
N LEU A 168 33.67 -13.27 25.89
CA LEU A 168 32.86 -13.31 24.69
C LEU A 168 31.50 -13.91 25.03
N VAL A 169 30.46 -13.14 24.76
CA VAL A 169 29.07 -13.54 25.00
C VAL A 169 28.27 -13.50 23.72
N TYR A 170 27.22 -14.28 23.69
CA TYR A 170 26.26 -14.32 22.58
C TYR A 170 24.95 -13.70 23.01
N ALA A 171 24.45 -12.73 22.21
CA ALA A 171 23.16 -12.12 22.47
C ALA A 171 22.03 -13.08 22.08
N VAL A 172 21.04 -13.22 22.96
CA VAL A 172 19.83 -14.00 22.75
C VAL A 172 18.62 -13.10 22.93
N LYS A 173 17.67 -13.13 21.99
CA LYS A 173 16.38 -12.44 22.13
C LYS A 173 15.31 -13.44 22.54
N ILE A 174 14.66 -13.15 23.63
CA ILE A 174 13.55 -13.92 24.16
C ILE A 174 12.27 -13.10 24.04
N GLN A 175 11.29 -13.63 23.33
CA GLN A 175 9.97 -13.01 23.19
C GLN A 175 9.08 -13.49 24.33
N PHE A 176 8.32 -12.56 24.94
CA PHE A 176 7.32 -12.89 25.96
C PHE A 176 6.10 -11.99 25.84
N GLN A 177 4.98 -12.42 26.41
CA GLN A 177 3.75 -11.63 26.51
C GLN A 177 3.82 -10.74 27.74
N ASN A 178 3.66 -9.43 27.53
CA ASN A 178 3.63 -8.44 28.59
C ASN A 178 2.18 -8.13 28.98
N ASP A 179 1.92 -8.04 30.24
CA ASP A 179 0.64 -7.62 30.83
C ASP A 179 0.52 -6.11 31.05
N GLY A 180 1.47 -5.32 30.53
CA GLY A 180 1.55 -3.88 30.67
C GLY A 180 2.44 -3.39 31.83
N TYR A 181 2.92 -4.30 32.67
CA TYR A 181 3.83 -3.95 33.78
C TYR A 181 5.24 -3.64 33.28
N VAL A 182 5.83 -4.55 32.48
CA VAL A 182 7.20 -4.38 31.98
C VAL A 182 7.26 -3.18 31.01
N LYS A 183 8.21 -2.30 31.27
CA LYS A 183 8.47 -1.10 30.43
C LYS A 183 9.76 -1.28 29.65
N ILE A 184 9.86 -0.54 28.53
CA ILE A 184 11.07 -0.53 27.71
C ILE A 184 12.22 0.03 28.56
N GLY A 185 13.37 -0.66 28.54
CA GLY A 185 14.55 -0.28 29.32
C GLY A 185 14.62 -0.89 30.73
N MET A 186 13.60 -1.64 31.16
CA MET A 186 13.68 -2.39 32.43
C MET A 186 14.67 -3.54 32.32
N TYR A 187 15.38 -3.79 33.40
CA TYR A 187 16.24 -4.96 33.56
C TYR A 187 15.41 -6.21 33.90
N GLY A 188 15.91 -7.35 33.47
CA GLY A 188 15.32 -8.62 33.77
C GLY A 188 16.35 -9.74 33.71
N GLU A 189 15.98 -10.88 34.27
CA GLU A 189 16.79 -12.10 34.25
C GLU A 189 16.07 -13.16 33.41
N VAL A 190 16.85 -14.06 32.80
CA VAL A 190 16.33 -15.19 32.06
C VAL A 190 16.87 -16.46 32.69
N LYS A 191 15.97 -17.38 33.00
CA LYS A 191 16.30 -18.74 33.41
C LYS A 191 15.98 -19.71 32.25
N PHE A 192 17.01 -20.25 31.66
CA PHE A 192 16.95 -21.23 30.59
C PHE A 192 16.56 -22.61 31.09
#